data_dd652d7a72b3b65648776eb98fef32a0
#
_entry.id   dd652d7a72b3b65648776eb98fef32a0
#
_cell.length_a   1.000
_cell.length_b   1.000
_cell.length_c   1.000
_cell.angle_alpha   90.00
_cell.angle_beta   90.00
_cell.angle_gamma   90.00
#
_symmetry.space_group_name_H-M   'P 1'
#
loop_
_entity.id
_entity.type
_entity.pdbx_description
1 polymer ?
#
loop_
_entity_poly.entity_id
_entity_poly.type
_entity_poly.pdbx_seq_one_letter_code
_entity_poly.pdbx_strand_id
1 'polypeptide(L)'
;MVYKKALNLSVTFLLIFILTGCSSTRKNVEQILFGGGNNNEAEIVSNAIPGSSQDFTVNVGDRVFFATNSTSLDDDAKAILERQASWLELYPEISIIVEGHADERGTREYNIALSAKRADIAVAYLESLGIA
;
A
#
# COMPACT_ATOMS: atom_id res chain seq x y z
N MET A 1 -4.53 31.82 61.11
CA MET A 1 -3.22 32.43 61.46
C MET A 1 -2.29 32.25 60.30
N VAL A 2 -1.88 33.35 59.68
CA VAL A 2 -0.70 33.48 58.81
C VAL A 2 -0.67 32.64 57.54
N TYR A 3 -1.26 33.16 56.46
CA TYR A 3 -0.80 32.95 55.07
C TYR A 3 -1.04 34.26 54.30
N LYS A 4 -0.17 35.21 54.46
CA LYS A 4 -0.02 36.37 53.57
C LYS A 4 1.49 36.54 53.37
N LYS A 5 2.02 36.10 52.20
CA LYS A 5 3.19 36.65 51.49
C LYS A 5 3.81 35.57 50.61
N ALA A 6 3.27 35.38 49.39
CA ALA A 6 4.03 34.82 48.26
C ALA A 6 3.20 35.01 46.96
N LEU A 7 2.85 36.23 46.67
CA LEU A 7 2.08 36.52 45.44
C LEU A 7 2.62 37.78 44.76
N ASN A 8 3.90 37.93 44.58
CA ASN A 8 4.39 39.09 43.81
C ASN A 8 5.72 38.86 43.09
N LEU A 9 6.15 37.62 42.87
CA LEU A 9 7.41 37.39 42.14
C LEU A 9 7.25 36.59 40.85
N SER A 10 6.01 36.32 40.42
CA SER A 10 5.75 35.52 39.20
C SER A 10 5.17 36.35 38.02
N VAL A 11 4.96 37.65 38.17
CA VAL A 11 4.36 38.48 37.13
C VAL A 11 5.39 39.23 36.26
N THR A 12 6.63 39.33 36.71
CA THR A 12 7.67 40.09 35.97
C THR A 12 8.52 39.25 35.01
N PHE A 13 8.29 37.90 34.92
CA PHE A 13 9.06 37.04 34.00
C PHE A 13 8.28 36.63 32.74
N LEU A 14 7.05 37.11 32.55
CA LEU A 14 6.19 36.69 31.44
C LEU A 14 6.16 37.66 30.24
N LEU A 15 7.09 38.60 30.14
CA LEU A 15 7.00 39.69 29.15
C LEU A 15 8.18 39.77 28.17
N ILE A 16 9.05 38.74 28.10
CA ILE A 16 10.23 38.76 27.18
C ILE A 16 10.29 37.55 26.23
N PHE A 17 9.17 36.85 25.93
CA PHE A 17 9.21 35.72 25.00
C PHE A 17 8.21 35.80 23.84
N ILE A 18 8.01 36.97 23.25
CA ILE A 18 7.21 37.12 22.04
C ILE A 18 8.03 37.88 20.98
N LEU A 19 9.11 37.29 20.47
CA LEU A 19 9.73 37.69 19.21
C LEU A 19 10.71 36.59 18.73
N THR A 20 10.20 35.37 18.50
CA THR A 20 10.90 34.45 17.59
C THR A 20 9.93 34.08 16.49
N GLY A 21 10.18 34.66 15.32
CA GLY A 21 9.37 34.53 14.12
C GLY A 21 9.20 33.09 13.69
N CYS A 22 7.97 32.74 13.35
CA CYS A 22 7.63 31.63 12.50
C CYS A 22 8.28 31.86 11.11
N SER A 23 9.45 31.30 10.86
CA SER A 23 9.90 31.09 9.50
C SER A 23 9.17 29.88 8.93
N SER A 24 8.09 30.15 8.22
CA SER A 24 7.45 29.21 7.32
C SER A 24 8.48 28.78 6.28
N THR A 25 9.12 27.66 6.49
CA THR A 25 9.92 27.00 5.45
C THR A 25 8.95 26.46 4.39
N ARG A 26 8.67 27.27 3.38
CA ARG A 26 8.17 26.78 2.10
C ARG A 26 9.26 25.90 1.52
N LYS A 27 9.17 24.60 1.68
CA LYS A 27 9.98 23.65 0.94
C LYS A 27 9.54 23.71 -0.52
N ASN A 28 10.41 24.27 -1.35
CA ASN A 28 10.27 24.32 -2.78
C ASN A 28 10.13 22.87 -3.31
N VAL A 29 9.08 22.65 -4.08
CA VAL A 29 8.74 21.38 -4.76
C VAL A 29 9.74 21.07 -5.89
N GLU A 30 10.74 21.92 -6.12
CA GLU A 30 11.61 21.89 -7.29
C GLU A 30 12.91 21.07 -7.13
N GLN A 31 13.14 20.42 -5.98
CA GLN A 31 14.38 19.65 -5.72
C GLN A 31 14.26 18.14 -5.82
N ILE A 32 13.15 17.61 -6.36
CA ILE A 32 12.94 16.15 -6.45
C ILE A 32 13.45 15.57 -7.79
N LEU A 33 14.01 16.38 -8.70
CA LEU A 33 14.29 15.90 -10.04
C LEU A 33 15.71 15.41 -10.34
N PHE A 34 16.73 15.67 -9.51
CA PHE A 34 18.08 15.12 -9.79
C PHE A 34 18.96 15.08 -8.53
N GLY A 35 19.38 13.88 -8.14
CA GLY A 35 20.61 13.76 -7.35
C GLY A 35 20.66 12.70 -6.26
N GLY A 36 21.27 11.57 -6.55
CA GLY A 36 22.21 10.90 -5.65
C GLY A 36 21.67 10.15 -4.44
N GLY A 37 21.74 8.84 -4.54
CA GLY A 37 21.75 7.79 -3.53
C GLY A 37 21.70 8.18 -2.05
N ASN A 38 20.56 7.90 -1.44
CA ASN A 38 20.48 7.50 -0.04
C ASN A 38 19.25 6.58 0.07
N ASN A 39 19.46 5.39 0.65
CA ASN A 39 18.47 4.38 0.90
C ASN A 39 17.44 4.87 1.93
N ASN A 40 16.58 5.76 1.52
CA ASN A 40 15.30 5.97 2.17
C ASN A 40 14.29 5.35 1.23
N GLU A 41 13.67 4.25 1.65
CA GLU A 41 12.44 3.78 1.05
C GLU A 41 11.52 5.00 0.97
N ALA A 42 11.41 5.56 -0.24
CA ALA A 42 10.40 6.55 -0.52
C ALA A 42 9.07 5.79 -0.37
N GLU A 43 8.37 6.02 0.73
CA GLU A 43 6.94 5.75 0.80
C GLU A 43 6.33 6.41 -0.44
N ILE A 44 6.03 5.61 -1.44
CA ILE A 44 5.22 6.05 -2.57
C ILE A 44 3.83 6.24 -1.97
N VAL A 45 3.56 7.45 -1.48
CA VAL A 45 2.19 7.83 -1.12
C VAL A 45 1.42 7.83 -2.42
N SER A 46 0.81 6.70 -2.73
CA SER A 46 -0.06 6.60 -3.89
C SER A 46 -1.28 7.49 -3.62
N ASN A 47 -1.49 8.49 -4.46
CA ASN A 47 -2.70 9.31 -4.45
C ASN A 47 -3.90 8.54 -5.00
N ALA A 48 -3.89 7.21 -4.94
CA ALA A 48 -4.99 6.38 -5.40
C ALA A 48 -6.18 6.53 -4.44
N ILE A 49 -7.36 6.71 -5.02
CA ILE A 49 -8.61 6.77 -4.24
C ILE A 49 -8.86 5.38 -3.64
N PRO A 50 -9.02 5.26 -2.31
CA PRO A 50 -9.30 3.99 -1.67
C PRO A 50 -10.51 3.27 -2.30
N GLY A 51 -10.37 1.95 -2.55
CA GLY A 51 -11.41 1.17 -3.22
C GLY A 51 -11.46 1.33 -4.75
N SER A 52 -10.55 2.07 -5.37
CA SER A 52 -10.47 2.18 -6.83
C SER A 52 -9.60 1.08 -7.44
N SER A 53 -9.75 0.84 -8.76
CA SER A 53 -8.86 -0.07 -9.50
C SER A 53 -7.39 0.36 -9.44
N GLN A 54 -7.13 1.67 -9.34
CA GLN A 54 -5.79 2.20 -9.18
C GLN A 54 -5.21 1.86 -7.79
N ASP A 55 -6.03 1.96 -6.75
CA ASP A 55 -5.66 1.54 -5.39
C ASP A 55 -5.30 0.06 -5.34
N PHE A 56 -6.14 -0.79 -5.95
CA PHE A 56 -5.88 -2.22 -6.05
C PHE A 56 -4.55 -2.51 -6.78
N THR A 57 -4.33 -1.89 -7.93
CA THR A 57 -3.12 -2.13 -8.74
C THR A 57 -1.86 -1.65 -8.05
N VAL A 58 -1.87 -0.46 -7.45
CA VAL A 58 -0.65 0.18 -6.90
C VAL A 58 -0.33 -0.29 -5.49
N ASN A 59 -1.33 -0.43 -4.63
CA ASN A 59 -1.13 -0.69 -3.20
C ASN A 59 -1.25 -2.18 -2.84
N VAL A 60 -2.03 -2.95 -3.60
CA VAL A 60 -2.29 -4.37 -3.33
C VAL A 60 -1.51 -5.27 -4.28
N GLY A 61 -1.53 -4.93 -5.57
CA GLY A 61 -0.97 -5.72 -6.67
C GLY A 61 -2.05 -6.52 -7.39
N ASP A 62 -2.14 -6.31 -8.70
CA ASP A 62 -3.14 -6.94 -9.58
C ASP A 62 -2.65 -8.25 -10.25
N ARG A 63 -1.42 -8.69 -9.97
CA ARG A 63 -0.79 -9.83 -10.65
C ARG A 63 -0.17 -10.80 -9.68
N VAL A 64 -0.36 -12.08 -10.02
CA VAL A 64 0.24 -13.22 -9.34
C VAL A 64 1.07 -14.00 -10.35
N PHE A 65 2.28 -14.37 -9.99
CA PHE A 65 3.20 -15.06 -10.89
C PHE A 65 3.29 -16.55 -10.55
N PHE A 66 3.52 -17.35 -11.58
CA PHE A 66 3.72 -18.79 -11.46
C PHE A 66 5.08 -19.17 -12.06
N ALA A 67 5.72 -20.16 -11.49
CA ALA A 67 6.92 -20.72 -12.08
C ALA A 67 6.63 -21.32 -13.47
N THR A 68 7.67 -21.49 -14.28
CA THR A 68 7.54 -22.08 -15.62
C THR A 68 6.86 -23.44 -15.54
N ASN A 69 5.85 -23.63 -16.38
CA ASN A 69 5.08 -24.87 -16.48
C ASN A 69 4.48 -25.33 -15.14
N SER A 70 4.18 -24.39 -14.24
CA SER A 70 3.62 -24.63 -12.90
C SER A 70 2.26 -23.98 -12.73
N THR A 71 1.47 -24.61 -11.88
CA THR A 71 0.21 -24.09 -11.35
C THR A 71 0.23 -23.96 -9.82
N SER A 72 1.40 -24.21 -9.18
CA SER A 72 1.55 -24.08 -7.74
C SER A 72 1.77 -22.63 -7.35
N LEU A 73 1.06 -22.18 -6.34
CA LEU A 73 1.31 -20.90 -5.68
C LEU A 73 2.52 -21.05 -4.75
N ASP A 74 3.54 -20.24 -4.98
CA ASP A 74 4.65 -20.06 -4.03
C ASP A 74 4.26 -19.08 -2.91
N ASP A 75 5.15 -18.83 -1.98
CA ASP A 75 4.86 -17.98 -0.83
C ASP A 75 4.65 -16.51 -1.22
N ASP A 76 5.35 -16.02 -2.25
CA ASP A 76 5.15 -14.67 -2.77
C ASP A 76 3.76 -14.52 -3.42
N ALA A 77 3.35 -15.51 -4.22
CA ALA A 77 2.04 -15.56 -4.83
C ALA A 77 0.91 -15.58 -3.79
N LYS A 78 1.06 -16.40 -2.74
CA LYS A 78 0.11 -16.44 -1.62
C LYS A 78 0.04 -15.12 -0.88
N ALA A 79 1.18 -14.50 -0.57
CA ALA A 79 1.22 -13.20 0.10
C ALA A 79 0.51 -12.09 -0.70
N ILE A 80 0.57 -12.13 -2.05
CA ILE A 80 -0.19 -11.23 -2.90
C ILE A 80 -1.70 -11.51 -2.80
N LEU A 81 -2.11 -12.77 -2.91
CA LEU A 81 -3.52 -13.16 -2.81
C LEU A 81 -4.12 -12.86 -1.43
N GLU A 82 -3.35 -12.99 -0.35
CA GLU A 82 -3.77 -12.60 1.00
C GLU A 82 -4.03 -11.10 1.13
N ARG A 83 -3.17 -10.25 0.53
CA ARG A 83 -3.42 -8.80 0.46
C ARG A 83 -4.64 -8.48 -0.38
N GLN A 84 -4.83 -9.18 -1.51
CA GLN A 84 -6.01 -9.03 -2.36
C GLN A 84 -7.28 -9.42 -1.60
N ALA A 85 -7.28 -10.54 -0.88
CA ALA A 85 -8.41 -10.97 -0.05
C ALA A 85 -8.74 -9.91 1.02
N SER A 86 -7.75 -9.42 1.76
CA SER A 86 -7.95 -8.40 2.77
C SER A 86 -8.53 -7.10 2.19
N TRP A 87 -8.12 -6.71 0.98
CA TRP A 87 -8.67 -5.55 0.30
C TRP A 87 -10.11 -5.79 -0.15
N LEU A 88 -10.43 -6.97 -0.71
CA LEU A 88 -11.79 -7.33 -1.12
C LEU A 88 -12.76 -7.42 0.08
N GLU A 89 -12.29 -7.83 1.24
CA GLU A 89 -13.09 -7.79 2.48
C GLU A 89 -13.45 -6.37 2.91
N LEU A 90 -12.59 -5.39 2.64
CA LEU A 90 -12.87 -3.97 2.92
C LEU A 90 -13.86 -3.36 1.94
N TYR A 91 -13.96 -3.90 0.72
CA TYR A 91 -14.80 -3.38 -0.36
C TYR A 91 -15.71 -4.48 -0.94
N PRO A 92 -16.67 -4.99 -0.17
CA PRO A 92 -17.49 -6.16 -0.54
C PRO A 92 -18.41 -5.92 -1.73
N GLU A 93 -18.61 -4.67 -2.15
CA GLU A 93 -19.38 -4.31 -3.35
C GLU A 93 -18.58 -4.49 -4.65
N ILE A 94 -17.27 -4.70 -4.56
CA ILE A 94 -16.41 -4.83 -5.73
C ILE A 94 -16.34 -6.28 -6.17
N SER A 95 -16.54 -6.49 -7.46
CA SER A 95 -16.31 -7.77 -8.13
C SER A 95 -15.05 -7.70 -8.97
N ILE A 96 -14.24 -8.74 -8.92
CA ILE A 96 -13.03 -8.88 -9.74
C ILE A 96 -13.20 -10.02 -10.75
N ILE A 97 -12.47 -9.93 -11.85
CA ILE A 97 -12.31 -11.02 -12.82
C ILE A 97 -10.88 -11.53 -12.70
N VAL A 98 -10.73 -12.82 -12.49
CA VAL A 98 -9.42 -13.48 -12.44
C VAL A 98 -9.12 -14.08 -13.80
N GLU A 99 -8.09 -13.60 -14.47
CA GLU A 99 -7.64 -14.08 -15.75
C GLU A 99 -6.32 -14.84 -15.63
N GLY A 100 -6.27 -16.04 -16.20
CA GLY A 100 -5.04 -16.85 -16.25
C GLY A 100 -4.30 -16.66 -17.56
N HIS A 101 -2.98 -16.59 -17.49
CA HIS A 101 -2.09 -16.43 -18.64
C HIS A 101 -0.98 -17.46 -18.66
N ALA A 102 -0.54 -17.83 -19.85
CA ALA A 102 0.64 -18.64 -20.12
C ALA A 102 1.50 -17.93 -21.16
N ASP A 103 2.81 -18.26 -21.19
CA ASP A 103 3.72 -17.77 -22.22
C ASP A 103 3.53 -18.54 -23.56
N GLU A 104 4.28 -18.12 -24.58
CA GLU A 104 4.18 -18.68 -25.92
C GLU A 104 4.79 -20.10 -26.08
N ARG A 105 5.46 -20.62 -25.05
CA ARG A 105 6.10 -21.95 -25.09
C ARG A 105 5.04 -23.04 -24.96
N GLY A 106 5.13 -24.04 -25.86
CA GLY A 106 4.19 -25.15 -25.92
C GLY A 106 3.12 -25.00 -26.99
N THR A 107 2.13 -25.89 -26.99
CA THR A 107 1.01 -25.81 -27.90
C THR A 107 -0.06 -24.84 -27.39
N ARG A 108 -0.87 -24.35 -28.31
CA ARG A 108 -1.97 -23.45 -27.96
C ARG A 108 -2.97 -24.11 -27.00
N GLU A 109 -3.32 -25.35 -27.28
CA GLU A 109 -4.27 -26.13 -26.46
C GLU A 109 -3.74 -26.33 -25.04
N TYR A 110 -2.44 -26.64 -24.93
CA TYR A 110 -1.77 -26.78 -23.65
C TYR A 110 -1.79 -25.46 -22.85
N ASN A 111 -1.45 -24.34 -23.51
CA ASN A 111 -1.39 -23.03 -22.86
C ASN A 111 -2.77 -22.52 -22.45
N ILE A 112 -3.83 -22.83 -23.20
CA ILE A 112 -5.21 -22.56 -22.80
C ILE A 112 -5.56 -23.32 -21.51
N ALA A 113 -5.24 -24.62 -21.46
CA ALA A 113 -5.52 -25.43 -20.27
C ALA A 113 -4.68 -24.97 -19.06
N LEU A 114 -3.40 -24.62 -19.27
CA LEU A 114 -2.52 -24.13 -18.23
C LEU A 114 -3.00 -22.79 -17.65
N SER A 115 -3.39 -21.85 -18.51
CA SER A 115 -3.89 -20.54 -18.09
C SER A 115 -5.21 -20.66 -17.32
N ALA A 116 -6.16 -21.45 -17.79
CA ALA A 116 -7.41 -21.71 -17.07
C ALA A 116 -7.14 -22.27 -15.67
N LYS A 117 -6.25 -23.27 -15.57
CA LYS A 117 -5.92 -23.90 -14.31
C LYS A 117 -5.22 -22.95 -13.32
N ARG A 118 -4.43 -21.98 -13.82
CA ARG A 118 -3.83 -20.93 -12.98
C ARG A 118 -4.88 -19.99 -12.39
N ALA A 119 -5.85 -19.58 -13.21
CA ALA A 119 -6.98 -18.78 -12.73
C ALA A 119 -7.79 -19.54 -11.68
N ASP A 120 -8.15 -20.81 -11.95
CA ASP A 120 -8.91 -21.63 -11.01
C ASP A 120 -8.23 -21.78 -9.66
N ILE A 121 -6.90 -21.95 -9.63
CA ILE A 121 -6.13 -22.09 -8.39
C ILE A 121 -6.08 -20.77 -7.62
N ALA A 122 -5.95 -19.64 -8.30
CA ALA A 122 -5.99 -18.34 -7.64
C ALA A 122 -7.38 -18.07 -7.03
N VAL A 123 -8.45 -18.36 -7.77
CA VAL A 123 -9.83 -18.26 -7.26
C VAL A 123 -10.04 -19.16 -6.06
N ALA A 124 -9.69 -20.46 -6.15
CA ALA A 124 -9.83 -21.41 -5.05
C ALA A 124 -9.06 -20.98 -3.79
N TYR A 125 -7.90 -20.32 -3.96
CA TYR A 125 -7.15 -19.79 -2.83
C TYR A 125 -7.87 -18.59 -2.19
N LEU A 126 -8.39 -17.64 -2.99
CA LEU A 126 -9.20 -16.51 -2.49
C LEU A 126 -10.46 -17.01 -1.78
N GLU A 127 -11.16 -18.01 -2.32
CA GLU A 127 -12.32 -18.63 -1.68
C GLU A 127 -11.94 -19.27 -0.34
N SER A 128 -10.77 -19.91 -0.25
CA SER A 128 -10.27 -20.47 1.02
C SER A 128 -9.98 -19.42 2.08
N LEU A 129 -9.75 -18.18 1.67
CA LEU A 129 -9.58 -17.00 2.53
C LEU A 129 -10.92 -16.30 2.86
N GLY A 130 -12.06 -16.82 2.34
CA GLY A 130 -13.39 -16.31 2.64
C GLY A 130 -13.99 -15.36 1.61
N ILE A 131 -13.30 -15.14 0.48
CA ILE A 131 -13.84 -14.33 -0.63
C ILE A 131 -14.80 -15.17 -1.46
N ALA A 132 -16.04 -14.67 -1.68
CA ALA A 132 -17.13 -15.36 -2.38
C ALA A 132 -17.24 -14.88 -3.84
#